data_a210433f90d446a049445d891912d4fa
#
_entry.id   a210433f90d446a049445d891912d4fa
#
_cell.length_a   1.000
_cell.length_b   1.000
_cell.length_c   1.000
_cell.angle_alpha   90.00
_cell.angle_beta   90.00
_cell.angle_gamma   90.00
#
_symmetry.space_group_name_H-M   'P 1'
#
loop_
_entity.id
_entity.type
_entity.pdbx_description
1 polymer ?
#
loop_
_entity_poly.entity_id
_entity_poly.type
_entity_poly.pdbx_seq_one_letter_code
_entity_poly.pdbx_strand_id
1 'polypeptide(L)'
;MSDYYKIDAVSNSMLSLLKRSPWTFYKTYVTTDPAEKMESEETDAMRLGSAVHMLALEPEKFGAEYLVLDGPINPTTGKPYGRDTKKFEAWLEAEKNLDGSGRTILIREEFAEGLAIAQSFQSHPEIAAIMASRAEKFFEFESFGHAIVGGYAIPLKCKLDFVCPELKVIVDLKSSQDPSEYDWSWSAGKLGYHRQAAMYIDMMELRYGERFDFLFGAVRSKPPYDSHVYRLGEKSINKGQEEYMRLIEQYAERKQSGDWKVRSQRMATEIEVKTRGE
;
A
#
# COMPACT_ATOMS: atom_id res chain seq x y z
N MET A 1 -13.98 -9.90 1.23
CA MET A 1 -12.56 -9.65 1.65
C MET A 1 -11.80 -10.96 1.56
N SER A 2 -10.67 -10.96 0.89
CA SER A 2 -9.76 -12.12 0.82
C SER A 2 -9.38 -12.57 2.24
N ASP A 3 -9.21 -13.88 2.43
CA ASP A 3 -8.72 -14.45 3.70
C ASP A 3 -7.27 -14.03 4.04
N TYR A 4 -6.58 -13.41 3.08
CA TYR A 4 -5.22 -12.86 3.24
C TYR A 4 -5.04 -12.00 4.50
N TYR A 5 -6.02 -11.14 4.80
CA TYR A 5 -5.92 -10.23 5.95
C TYR A 5 -6.05 -10.96 7.30
N LYS A 6 -6.68 -12.13 7.33
CA LYS A 6 -6.88 -12.95 8.54
C LYS A 6 -5.67 -13.85 8.87
N ILE A 7 -4.75 -14.04 7.91
CA ILE A 7 -3.59 -14.91 8.09
C ILE A 7 -2.61 -14.25 9.07
N ASP A 8 -2.19 -14.96 10.13
CA ASP A 8 -1.19 -14.51 11.10
C ASP A 8 0.21 -14.60 10.47
N ALA A 9 0.54 -13.62 9.67
CA ALA A 9 1.84 -13.46 9.02
C ALA A 9 2.16 -11.96 8.86
N VAL A 10 3.44 -11.62 8.92
CA VAL A 10 3.91 -10.24 8.88
C VAL A 10 3.99 -9.74 7.44
N SER A 11 3.42 -8.59 7.16
CA SER A 11 3.49 -7.91 5.86
C SER A 11 4.35 -6.65 5.91
N ASN A 12 4.75 -6.12 4.75
CA ASN A 12 5.51 -4.86 4.68
C ASN A 12 4.75 -3.67 5.30
N SER A 13 3.43 -3.59 5.14
CA SER A 13 2.61 -2.54 5.78
C SER A 13 2.62 -2.65 7.31
N MET A 14 2.58 -3.87 7.85
CA MET A 14 2.73 -4.13 9.28
C MET A 14 4.12 -3.70 9.76
N LEU A 15 5.20 -3.99 9.03
CA LEU A 15 6.55 -3.53 9.36
C LEU A 15 6.66 -2.00 9.32
N SER A 16 5.95 -1.33 8.42
CA SER A 16 5.87 0.14 8.39
C SER A 16 5.26 0.70 9.66
N LEU A 17 4.19 0.08 10.16
CA LEU A 17 3.55 0.48 11.41
C LEU A 17 4.44 0.18 12.62
N LEU A 18 5.07 -0.99 12.66
CA LEU A 18 6.02 -1.36 13.70
C LEU A 18 7.17 -0.36 13.80
N LYS A 19 7.77 0.03 12.67
CA LYS A 19 8.83 1.03 12.60
C LYS A 19 8.38 2.38 13.16
N ARG A 20 7.17 2.81 12.83
CA ARG A 20 6.62 4.10 13.26
C ARG A 20 6.22 4.10 14.73
N SER A 21 5.52 3.06 15.17
CA SER A 21 5.01 2.94 16.54
C SER A 21 4.75 1.49 16.91
N PRO A 22 5.67 0.83 17.64
CA PRO A 22 5.44 -0.53 18.13
C PRO A 22 4.19 -0.65 19.01
N TRP A 23 3.85 0.41 19.76
CA TRP A 23 2.65 0.42 20.59
C TRP A 23 1.36 0.46 19.76
N THR A 24 1.31 1.26 18.69
CA THR A 24 0.18 1.26 17.76
C THR A 24 0.08 -0.08 17.04
N PHE A 25 1.22 -0.66 16.62
CA PHE A 25 1.27 -2.00 16.05
C PHE A 25 0.63 -3.05 16.97
N TYR A 26 0.99 -3.02 18.26
CA TYR A 26 0.41 -3.91 19.28
C TYR A 26 -1.12 -3.75 19.34
N LYS A 27 -1.60 -2.51 19.43
CA LYS A 27 -3.01 -2.20 19.50
C LYS A 27 -3.78 -2.61 18.24
N THR A 28 -3.15 -2.58 17.08
CA THR A 28 -3.81 -2.91 15.81
C THR A 28 -3.79 -4.41 15.53
N TYR A 29 -2.66 -5.09 15.79
CA TYR A 29 -2.46 -6.45 15.29
C TYR A 29 -2.26 -7.53 16.35
N VAL A 30 -1.92 -7.18 17.59
CA VAL A 30 -1.51 -8.16 18.60
C VAL A 30 -2.50 -8.29 19.74
N THR A 31 -3.03 -7.17 20.25
CA THR A 31 -3.99 -7.21 21.37
C THR A 31 -5.26 -7.98 21.04
N THR A 32 -5.69 -8.81 21.95
CA THR A 32 -6.98 -9.51 21.90
C THR A 32 -8.06 -8.80 22.71
N ASP A 33 -7.72 -7.75 23.45
CA ASP A 33 -8.67 -6.96 24.22
C ASP A 33 -9.44 -6.01 23.29
N PRO A 34 -10.77 -6.20 23.11
CA PRO A 34 -11.56 -5.33 22.25
C PRO A 34 -11.57 -3.86 22.69
N ALA A 35 -11.44 -3.59 24.00
CA ALA A 35 -11.40 -2.22 24.53
C ALA A 35 -10.10 -1.48 24.18
N GLU A 36 -9.06 -2.23 23.87
CA GLU A 36 -7.73 -1.70 23.50
C GLU A 36 -7.46 -1.72 22.01
N LYS A 37 -8.21 -2.51 21.25
CA LYS A 37 -7.98 -2.71 19.83
C LYS A 37 -8.24 -1.44 19.04
N MET A 38 -7.27 -1.10 18.19
CA MET A 38 -7.41 0.01 17.25
C MET A 38 -7.72 -0.54 15.86
N GLU A 39 -8.76 0.00 15.24
CA GLU A 39 -9.02 -0.23 13.83
C GLU A 39 -8.16 0.75 12.99
N SER A 40 -7.71 0.29 11.84
CA SER A 40 -7.05 1.18 10.88
C SER A 40 -8.15 1.91 10.10
N GLU A 41 -8.24 3.21 10.25
CA GLU A 41 -9.14 4.01 9.42
C GLU A 41 -8.61 4.09 7.98
N GLU A 42 -9.49 3.82 7.03
CA GLU A 42 -9.19 4.02 5.62
C GLU A 42 -9.21 5.52 5.30
N THR A 43 -8.09 6.05 4.82
CA THR A 43 -8.04 7.45 4.36
C THR A 43 -8.58 7.58 2.94
N ASP A 44 -8.99 8.79 2.54
CA ASP A 44 -9.41 9.10 1.17
C ASP A 44 -8.35 8.71 0.14
N ALA A 45 -7.07 8.93 0.46
CA ALA A 45 -5.96 8.56 -0.39
C ALA A 45 -5.82 7.04 -0.55
N MET A 46 -6.05 6.27 0.52
CA MET A 46 -6.03 4.80 0.47
C MET A 46 -7.20 4.28 -0.37
N ARG A 47 -8.39 4.80 -0.16
CA ARG A 47 -9.59 4.42 -0.92
C ARG A 47 -9.43 4.70 -2.43
N LEU A 48 -8.96 5.91 -2.79
CA LEU A 48 -8.69 6.23 -4.19
C LEU A 48 -7.56 5.36 -4.75
N GLY A 49 -6.50 5.10 -3.97
CA GLY A 49 -5.42 4.19 -4.35
C GLY A 49 -5.93 2.79 -4.67
N SER A 50 -6.78 2.22 -3.82
CA SER A 50 -7.40 0.89 -4.06
C SER A 50 -8.25 0.88 -5.32
N ALA A 51 -9.02 1.95 -5.58
CA ALA A 51 -9.81 2.09 -6.81
C ALA A 51 -8.91 2.19 -8.06
N VAL A 52 -7.80 2.93 -7.99
CA VAL A 52 -6.80 3.04 -9.07
C VAL A 52 -6.19 1.68 -9.39
N HIS A 53 -5.79 0.91 -8.37
CA HIS A 53 -5.26 -0.44 -8.56
C HIS A 53 -6.27 -1.33 -9.29
N MET A 54 -7.53 -1.33 -8.84
CA MET A 54 -8.56 -2.14 -9.48
C MET A 54 -8.85 -1.70 -10.92
N LEU A 55 -8.93 -0.40 -11.18
CA LEU A 55 -9.13 0.14 -12.55
C LEU A 55 -7.95 -0.20 -13.47
N ALA A 56 -6.73 -0.24 -12.93
CA ALA A 56 -5.53 -0.51 -13.71
C ALA A 56 -5.31 -2.01 -13.98
N LEU A 57 -5.65 -2.89 -13.05
CA LEU A 57 -5.23 -4.28 -13.03
C LEU A 57 -6.37 -5.27 -13.24
N GLU A 58 -7.56 -4.98 -12.70
CA GLU A 58 -8.74 -5.86 -12.72
C GLU A 58 -10.04 -5.06 -12.99
N PRO A 59 -10.10 -4.28 -14.09
CA PRO A 59 -11.23 -3.37 -14.35
C PRO A 59 -12.58 -4.07 -14.41
N GLU A 60 -12.59 -5.36 -14.76
CA GLU A 60 -13.83 -6.17 -14.83
C GLU A 60 -14.44 -6.41 -13.44
N LYS A 61 -13.66 -6.32 -12.37
CA LYS A 61 -14.13 -6.47 -10.98
C LYS A 61 -14.63 -5.16 -10.38
N PHE A 62 -14.33 -4.02 -11.01
CA PHE A 62 -14.59 -2.70 -10.44
C PHE A 62 -16.06 -2.50 -10.05
N GLY A 63 -17.00 -2.86 -10.90
CA GLY A 63 -18.44 -2.69 -10.64
C GLY A 63 -18.97 -3.55 -9.47
N ALA A 64 -18.28 -4.62 -9.11
CA ALA A 64 -18.62 -5.46 -7.96
C ALA A 64 -18.19 -4.84 -6.63
N GLU A 65 -17.11 -4.07 -6.62
CA GLU A 65 -16.51 -3.51 -5.40
C GLU A 65 -16.81 -2.01 -5.22
N TYR A 66 -17.11 -1.30 -6.32
CA TYR A 66 -17.31 0.14 -6.33
C TYR A 66 -18.63 0.53 -7.00
N LEU A 67 -19.24 1.58 -6.43
CA LEU A 67 -20.40 2.27 -7.00
C LEU A 67 -20.02 3.72 -7.27
N VAL A 68 -20.25 4.19 -8.51
CA VAL A 68 -19.95 5.58 -8.90
C VAL A 68 -21.24 6.39 -8.92
N LEU A 69 -21.28 7.44 -8.12
CA LEU A 69 -22.44 8.33 -7.99
C LEU A 69 -22.03 9.80 -8.20
N ASP A 70 -23.02 10.62 -8.54
CA ASP A 70 -22.83 12.07 -8.45
C ASP A 70 -22.87 12.47 -6.97
N GLY A 71 -21.86 13.19 -6.51
CA GLY A 71 -21.80 13.69 -5.14
C GLY A 71 -22.86 14.75 -4.85
N PRO A 72 -23.16 15.03 -3.57
CA PRO A 72 -24.13 16.04 -3.20
C PRO A 72 -23.62 17.43 -3.59
N ILE A 73 -24.44 18.20 -4.29
CA ILE A 73 -24.11 19.53 -4.77
C ILE A 73 -24.53 20.60 -3.75
N ASN A 74 -23.64 21.53 -3.46
CA ASN A 74 -23.93 22.71 -2.65
C ASN A 74 -24.79 23.68 -3.49
N PRO A 75 -26.04 23.93 -3.12
CA PRO A 75 -26.95 24.74 -3.91
C PRO A 75 -26.52 26.23 -4.01
N THR A 76 -25.69 26.69 -3.08
CA THR A 76 -25.21 28.08 -3.08
C THR A 76 -24.02 28.27 -4.01
N THR A 77 -23.13 27.28 -4.12
CA THR A 77 -21.90 27.40 -4.93
C THR A 77 -21.94 26.65 -6.25
N GLY A 78 -22.91 25.75 -6.42
CA GLY A 78 -23.01 24.84 -7.56
C GLY A 78 -21.90 23.78 -7.63
N LYS A 79 -21.06 23.66 -6.58
CA LYS A 79 -19.94 22.71 -6.51
C LYS A 79 -20.30 21.53 -5.58
N PRO A 80 -19.68 20.36 -5.77
CA PRO A 80 -19.81 19.26 -4.82
C PRO A 80 -19.39 19.66 -3.41
N TYR A 81 -20.06 19.10 -2.40
CA TYR A 81 -19.56 19.17 -1.02
C TYR A 81 -18.28 18.35 -0.87
N GLY A 82 -17.31 18.85 -0.10
CA GLY A 82 -16.13 18.09 0.29
C GLY A 82 -16.49 16.93 1.21
N ARG A 83 -15.70 15.86 1.15
CA ARG A 83 -15.93 14.63 1.96
C ARG A 83 -15.88 14.85 3.47
N ASP A 84 -15.15 15.86 3.91
CA ASP A 84 -15.02 16.29 5.31
C ASP A 84 -16.24 17.07 5.85
N THR A 85 -17.28 17.23 5.03
CA THR A 85 -18.47 17.97 5.42
C THR A 85 -19.56 17.03 5.93
N LYS A 86 -20.26 17.43 7.01
CA LYS A 86 -21.43 16.70 7.52
C LYS A 86 -22.50 16.43 6.47
N LYS A 87 -22.61 17.28 5.46
CA LYS A 87 -23.56 17.08 4.35
C LYS A 87 -23.16 15.93 3.46
N PHE A 88 -21.86 15.81 3.17
CA PHE A 88 -21.34 14.69 2.40
C PHE A 88 -21.45 13.38 3.22
N GLU A 89 -21.07 13.40 4.49
CA GLU A 89 -21.17 12.23 5.38
C GLU A 89 -22.60 11.68 5.45
N ALA A 90 -23.59 12.57 5.66
CA ALA A 90 -25.00 12.17 5.72
C ALA A 90 -25.50 11.62 4.37
N TRP A 91 -25.09 12.21 3.26
CA TRP A 91 -25.40 11.71 1.92
C TRP A 91 -24.77 10.33 1.69
N LEU A 92 -23.50 10.16 2.03
CA LEU A 92 -22.76 8.90 1.86
C LEU A 92 -23.40 7.75 2.66
N GLU A 93 -23.83 8.03 3.89
CA GLU A 93 -24.53 7.05 4.73
C GLU A 93 -25.89 6.66 4.13
N ALA A 94 -26.64 7.64 3.60
CA ALA A 94 -27.90 7.37 2.93
C ALA A 94 -27.72 6.49 1.68
N GLU A 95 -26.71 6.80 0.84
CA GLU A 95 -26.43 6.03 -0.37
C GLU A 95 -25.93 4.60 -0.04
N LYS A 96 -25.10 4.42 0.98
CA LYS A 96 -24.68 3.09 1.46
C LYS A 96 -25.87 2.25 1.91
N ASN A 97 -26.83 2.86 2.62
CA ASN A 97 -28.04 2.18 3.06
C ASN A 97 -28.95 1.81 1.90
N LEU A 98 -29.03 2.65 0.86
CA LEU A 98 -29.80 2.36 -0.35
C LEU A 98 -29.15 1.26 -1.19
N ASP A 99 -27.84 1.30 -1.36
CA ASP A 99 -27.11 0.27 -2.12
C ASP A 99 -27.17 -1.10 -1.43
N GLY A 100 -26.95 -1.13 -0.10
CA GLY A 100 -27.02 -2.33 0.73
C GLY A 100 -26.05 -3.46 0.37
N SER A 101 -25.25 -3.28 -0.69
CA SER A 101 -24.30 -4.29 -1.19
C SER A 101 -22.94 -4.27 -0.50
N GLY A 102 -22.66 -3.18 0.22
CA GLY A 102 -21.35 -2.96 0.87
C GLY A 102 -20.25 -2.44 -0.05
N ARG A 103 -20.58 -2.05 -1.29
CA ARG A 103 -19.63 -1.45 -2.22
C ARG A 103 -19.09 -0.12 -1.70
N THR A 104 -17.85 0.17 -2.07
CA THR A 104 -17.23 1.48 -1.81
C THR A 104 -17.80 2.52 -2.76
N ILE A 105 -18.34 3.64 -2.24
CA ILE A 105 -18.89 4.72 -3.06
C ILE A 105 -17.78 5.71 -3.42
N LEU A 106 -17.60 5.93 -4.73
CA LEU A 106 -16.81 6.99 -5.32
C LEU A 106 -17.71 8.04 -5.95
N ILE A 107 -17.35 9.30 -5.80
CA ILE A 107 -17.98 10.34 -6.62
C ILE A 107 -17.37 10.35 -8.02
N ARG A 108 -18.11 10.90 -8.99
CA ARG A 108 -17.71 10.89 -10.40
C ARG A 108 -16.34 11.51 -10.65
N GLU A 109 -15.98 12.54 -9.90
CA GLU A 109 -14.67 13.20 -9.99
C GLU A 109 -13.54 12.27 -9.53
N GLU A 110 -13.73 11.54 -8.43
CA GLU A 110 -12.75 10.55 -7.92
C GLU A 110 -12.58 9.39 -8.91
N PHE A 111 -13.67 8.92 -9.49
CA PHE A 111 -13.63 7.89 -10.53
C PHE A 111 -12.86 8.38 -11.76
N ALA A 112 -13.15 9.59 -12.24
CA ALA A 112 -12.45 10.17 -13.40
C ALA A 112 -10.96 10.34 -13.13
N GLU A 113 -10.58 10.81 -11.93
CA GLU A 113 -9.19 10.90 -11.49
C GLU A 113 -8.53 9.52 -11.44
N GLY A 114 -9.17 8.54 -10.80
CA GLY A 114 -8.66 7.18 -10.71
C GLY A 114 -8.48 6.52 -12.08
N LEU A 115 -9.44 6.74 -13.00
CA LEU A 115 -9.37 6.22 -14.36
C LEU A 115 -8.21 6.86 -15.16
N ALA A 116 -7.99 8.17 -15.02
CA ALA A 116 -6.88 8.85 -15.68
C ALA A 116 -5.52 8.33 -15.20
N ILE A 117 -5.36 8.09 -13.89
CA ILE A 117 -4.15 7.49 -13.32
C ILE A 117 -3.94 6.07 -13.84
N ALA A 118 -4.98 5.23 -13.82
CA ALA A 118 -4.92 3.85 -14.31
C ALA A 118 -4.55 3.79 -15.82
N GLN A 119 -5.15 4.62 -16.65
CA GLN A 119 -4.85 4.71 -18.07
C GLN A 119 -3.41 5.18 -18.33
N SER A 120 -2.93 6.15 -17.57
CA SER A 120 -1.55 6.63 -17.68
C SER A 120 -0.54 5.53 -17.33
N PHE A 121 -0.79 4.78 -16.24
CA PHE A 121 0.02 3.62 -15.89
C PHE A 121 0.04 2.59 -17.03
N GLN A 122 -1.12 2.17 -17.52
CA GLN A 122 -1.24 1.15 -18.57
C GLN A 122 -0.61 1.59 -19.90
N SER A 123 -0.60 2.88 -20.20
CA SER A 123 -0.04 3.44 -21.43
C SER A 123 1.47 3.66 -21.39
N HIS A 124 2.12 3.54 -20.21
CA HIS A 124 3.58 3.63 -20.14
C HIS A 124 4.22 2.51 -20.98
N PRO A 125 5.18 2.81 -21.89
CA PRO A 125 5.67 1.84 -22.86
C PRO A 125 6.18 0.53 -22.27
N GLU A 126 6.88 0.57 -21.14
CA GLU A 126 7.40 -0.62 -20.45
C GLU A 126 6.28 -1.46 -19.85
N ILE A 127 5.29 -0.81 -19.21
CA ILE A 127 4.11 -1.49 -18.65
C ILE A 127 3.26 -2.08 -19.77
N ALA A 128 2.98 -1.30 -20.81
CA ALA A 128 2.21 -1.75 -21.97
C ALA A 128 2.86 -2.97 -22.64
N ALA A 129 4.19 -2.99 -22.78
CA ALA A 129 4.91 -4.13 -23.35
C ALA A 129 4.77 -5.39 -22.49
N ILE A 130 4.89 -5.28 -21.16
CA ILE A 130 4.66 -6.41 -20.23
C ILE A 130 3.20 -6.88 -20.32
N MET A 131 2.25 -5.95 -20.29
CA MET A 131 0.82 -6.26 -20.36
C MET A 131 0.43 -6.94 -21.68
N ALA A 132 1.01 -6.52 -22.80
CA ALA A 132 0.76 -7.10 -24.13
C ALA A 132 1.50 -8.42 -24.39
N SER A 133 2.47 -8.80 -23.56
CA SER A 133 3.21 -10.05 -23.72
C SER A 133 2.27 -11.26 -23.66
N ARG A 134 2.69 -12.40 -24.22
CA ARG A 134 1.92 -13.67 -24.12
C ARG A 134 2.15 -14.42 -22.82
N ALA A 135 3.10 -13.95 -22.01
CA ALA A 135 3.42 -14.56 -20.73
C ALA A 135 2.21 -14.46 -19.77
N GLU A 136 2.07 -15.47 -18.92
CA GLU A 136 1.01 -15.49 -17.90
C GLU A 136 1.23 -14.38 -16.86
N LYS A 137 0.15 -13.74 -16.47
CA LYS A 137 0.14 -12.60 -15.55
C LYS A 137 -0.81 -12.86 -14.41
N PHE A 138 -0.36 -12.50 -13.22
CA PHE A 138 -1.16 -12.59 -12.01
C PHE A 138 -1.29 -11.20 -11.39
N PHE A 139 -2.52 -10.79 -11.11
CA PHE A 139 -2.86 -9.55 -10.45
C PHE A 139 -3.27 -9.83 -9.01
N GLU A 140 -2.99 -8.88 -8.12
CA GLU A 140 -3.31 -9.00 -6.70
C GLU A 140 -2.80 -10.34 -6.10
N PHE A 141 -1.58 -10.73 -6.53
CA PHE A 141 -1.02 -12.05 -6.29
C PHE A 141 -0.54 -12.19 -4.84
N GLU A 142 -1.14 -13.12 -4.11
CA GLU A 142 -0.80 -13.42 -2.73
C GLU A 142 0.36 -14.43 -2.66
N SER A 143 1.41 -14.10 -1.92
CA SER A 143 2.52 -15.00 -1.64
C SER A 143 2.81 -15.06 -0.16
N PHE A 144 3.21 -16.26 0.29
CA PHE A 144 3.50 -16.58 1.68
C PHE A 144 4.89 -17.18 1.78
N GLY A 145 5.60 -16.84 2.84
CA GLY A 145 6.95 -17.33 3.10
C GLY A 145 7.27 -17.23 4.59
N HIS A 146 8.54 -17.24 4.91
CA HIS A 146 9.01 -17.06 6.27
C HIS A 146 10.44 -16.48 6.29
N ALA A 147 10.77 -15.78 7.37
CA ALA A 147 12.14 -15.43 7.70
C ALA A 147 12.60 -16.24 8.93
N ILE A 148 13.87 -16.59 9.00
CA ILE A 148 14.43 -17.27 10.16
C ILE A 148 15.13 -16.25 11.04
N VAL A 149 14.68 -16.12 12.28
CA VAL A 149 15.24 -15.20 13.29
C VAL A 149 15.45 -15.95 14.59
N GLY A 150 16.69 -15.97 15.09
CA GLY A 150 17.01 -16.67 16.32
C GLY A 150 16.63 -18.16 16.32
N GLY A 151 16.63 -18.81 15.16
CA GLY A 151 16.20 -20.20 14.96
C GLY A 151 14.69 -20.41 14.85
N TYR A 152 13.89 -19.35 14.90
CA TYR A 152 12.43 -19.42 14.76
C TYR A 152 11.98 -18.92 13.38
N ALA A 153 11.02 -19.64 12.79
CA ALA A 153 10.38 -19.22 11.54
C ALA A 153 9.30 -18.15 11.84
N ILE A 154 9.48 -16.95 11.32
CA ILE A 154 8.49 -15.87 11.38
C ILE A 154 7.72 -15.87 10.07
N PRO A 155 6.40 -16.17 10.07
CA PRO A 155 5.61 -16.19 8.85
C PRO A 155 5.53 -14.80 8.20
N LEU A 156 5.71 -14.75 6.89
CA LEU A 156 5.63 -13.54 6.07
C LEU A 156 4.53 -13.68 5.03
N LYS A 157 3.91 -12.56 4.68
CA LYS A 157 2.95 -12.47 3.59
C LYS A 157 3.16 -11.20 2.77
N CYS A 158 2.95 -11.32 1.48
CA CYS A 158 2.87 -10.17 0.58
C CYS A 158 1.73 -10.34 -0.41
N LYS A 159 1.24 -9.22 -0.91
CA LYS A 159 0.28 -9.15 -1.99
C LYS A 159 0.87 -8.22 -3.03
N LEU A 160 1.19 -8.79 -4.19
CA LEU A 160 1.82 -8.09 -5.29
C LEU A 160 0.73 -7.57 -6.22
N ASP A 161 0.82 -6.32 -6.62
CA ASP A 161 -0.15 -5.71 -7.52
C ASP A 161 -0.21 -6.47 -8.85
N PHE A 162 0.97 -6.76 -9.40
CA PHE A 162 1.11 -7.47 -10.67
C PHE A 162 2.43 -8.25 -10.71
N VAL A 163 2.38 -9.51 -11.12
CA VAL A 163 3.57 -10.34 -11.34
C VAL A 163 3.46 -11.13 -12.63
N CYS A 164 4.56 -11.22 -13.36
CA CYS A 164 4.73 -12.05 -14.54
C CYS A 164 5.93 -12.98 -14.31
N PRO A 165 5.71 -14.22 -13.86
CA PRO A 165 6.81 -15.13 -13.50
C PRO A 165 7.72 -15.49 -14.67
N GLU A 166 7.16 -15.70 -15.87
CA GLU A 166 7.96 -16.04 -17.06
C GLU A 166 8.93 -14.91 -17.47
N LEU A 167 8.55 -13.67 -17.24
CA LEU A 167 9.41 -12.50 -17.45
C LEU A 167 10.24 -12.13 -16.21
N LYS A 168 10.02 -12.83 -15.10
CA LYS A 168 10.66 -12.58 -13.80
C LYS A 168 10.52 -11.12 -13.36
N VAL A 169 9.33 -10.54 -13.51
CA VAL A 169 9.07 -9.15 -13.19
C VAL A 169 7.89 -9.02 -12.22
N ILE A 170 8.09 -8.16 -11.23
CA ILE A 170 7.06 -7.65 -10.32
C ILE A 170 6.84 -6.19 -10.68
N VAL A 171 5.59 -5.77 -10.77
CA VAL A 171 5.23 -4.37 -10.98
C VAL A 171 4.32 -3.92 -9.86
N ASP A 172 4.60 -2.76 -9.31
CA ASP A 172 3.86 -2.17 -8.19
C ASP A 172 3.44 -0.75 -8.58
N LEU A 173 2.14 -0.49 -8.60
CA LEU A 173 1.55 0.79 -8.97
C LEU A 173 1.52 1.74 -7.79
N LYS A 174 2.04 2.94 -7.97
CA LYS A 174 2.01 3.98 -6.95
C LYS A 174 1.48 5.30 -7.51
N SER A 175 0.43 5.83 -6.91
CA SER A 175 0.07 7.22 -7.10
C SER A 175 1.02 8.13 -6.31
N SER A 176 1.48 9.21 -6.91
CA SER A 176 2.45 10.16 -6.33
C SER A 176 2.02 11.60 -6.55
N GLN A 177 2.33 12.48 -5.61
CA GLN A 177 2.16 13.92 -5.83
C GLN A 177 3.13 14.45 -6.89
N ASP A 178 4.37 13.97 -6.84
CA ASP A 178 5.39 14.24 -7.84
C ASP A 178 6.18 12.95 -8.15
N PRO A 179 6.00 12.37 -9.35
CA PRO A 179 6.73 11.18 -9.77
C PRO A 179 8.08 11.48 -10.41
N SER A 180 8.58 12.74 -10.43
CA SER A 180 9.91 13.07 -10.93
C SER A 180 10.99 12.29 -10.16
N GLU A 181 12.11 11.98 -10.79
CA GLU A 181 13.16 11.13 -10.21
C GLU A 181 13.61 11.62 -8.83
N TYR A 182 13.81 12.93 -8.68
CA TYR A 182 14.25 13.53 -7.43
C TYR A 182 13.23 13.32 -6.31
N ASP A 183 11.98 13.77 -6.50
CA ASP A 183 10.95 13.71 -5.46
C ASP A 183 10.49 12.28 -5.20
N TRP A 184 10.44 11.44 -6.25
CA TRP A 184 10.16 10.02 -6.12
C TRP A 184 11.19 9.30 -5.26
N SER A 185 12.49 9.57 -5.46
CA SER A 185 13.55 8.91 -4.68
C SER A 185 13.45 9.21 -3.18
N TRP A 186 13.11 10.45 -2.82
CA TRP A 186 12.85 10.84 -1.43
C TRP A 186 11.59 10.18 -0.86
N SER A 187 10.51 10.19 -1.63
CA SER A 187 9.24 9.56 -1.26
C SER A 187 9.41 8.06 -1.06
N ALA A 188 10.09 7.38 -1.98
CA ALA A 188 10.38 5.95 -1.90
C ALA A 188 11.17 5.59 -0.64
N GLY A 189 12.18 6.40 -0.28
CA GLY A 189 12.92 6.24 0.96
C GLY A 189 12.07 6.44 2.21
N LYS A 190 11.29 7.53 2.25
CA LYS A 190 10.42 7.89 3.38
C LYS A 190 9.30 6.87 3.61
N LEU A 191 8.69 6.38 2.54
CA LEU A 191 7.57 5.43 2.59
C LEU A 191 8.02 3.96 2.69
N GLY A 192 9.33 3.70 2.55
CA GLY A 192 9.89 2.35 2.69
C GLY A 192 9.65 1.45 1.48
N TYR A 193 9.58 2.03 0.27
CA TYR A 193 9.39 1.26 -0.96
C TYR A 193 10.60 0.36 -1.26
N HIS A 194 11.82 0.80 -0.92
CA HIS A 194 13.00 -0.03 -0.99
C HIS A 194 12.90 -1.30 -0.12
N ARG A 195 12.28 -1.20 1.06
CA ARG A 195 11.99 -2.33 1.93
C ARG A 195 10.90 -3.24 1.36
N GLN A 196 9.82 -2.65 0.80
CA GLN A 196 8.77 -3.40 0.11
C GLN A 196 9.36 -4.22 -1.04
N ALA A 197 10.13 -3.57 -1.92
CA ALA A 197 10.73 -4.23 -3.08
C ALA A 197 11.66 -5.38 -2.65
N ALA A 198 12.55 -5.14 -1.69
CA ALA A 198 13.47 -6.16 -1.20
C ALA A 198 12.72 -7.37 -0.63
N MET A 199 11.76 -7.16 0.27
CA MET A 199 10.96 -8.23 0.86
C MET A 199 10.19 -9.04 -0.20
N TYR A 200 9.62 -8.36 -1.19
CA TYR A 200 8.82 -9.02 -2.24
C TYR A 200 9.71 -9.80 -3.22
N ILE A 201 10.87 -9.25 -3.59
CA ILE A 201 11.88 -9.96 -4.39
C ILE A 201 12.30 -11.26 -3.67
N ASP A 202 12.68 -11.17 -2.40
CA ASP A 202 13.15 -12.33 -1.61
C ASP A 202 12.05 -13.39 -1.47
N MET A 203 10.80 -12.97 -1.26
CA MET A 203 9.67 -13.92 -1.20
C MET A 203 9.38 -14.59 -2.54
N MET A 204 9.53 -13.89 -3.66
CA MET A 204 9.37 -14.47 -5.00
C MET A 204 10.56 -15.38 -5.36
N GLU A 205 11.78 -15.00 -4.98
CA GLU A 205 12.96 -15.85 -5.14
C GLU A 205 12.82 -17.15 -4.32
N LEU A 206 12.33 -17.07 -3.09
CA LEU A 206 12.03 -18.25 -2.28
C LEU A 206 10.99 -19.18 -2.96
N ARG A 207 10.00 -18.60 -3.62
CA ARG A 207 8.91 -19.35 -4.26
C ARG A 207 9.30 -19.98 -5.60
N TYR A 208 10.05 -19.26 -6.43
CA TYR A 208 10.36 -19.67 -7.81
C TYR A 208 11.82 -20.12 -8.02
N GLY A 209 12.69 -19.93 -7.03
CA GLY A 209 14.12 -20.26 -7.12
C GLY A 209 14.93 -19.30 -7.97
N GLU A 210 14.34 -18.19 -8.40
CA GLU A 210 14.95 -17.21 -9.30
C GLU A 210 14.63 -15.79 -8.85
N ARG A 211 15.60 -14.87 -9.06
CA ARG A 211 15.45 -13.47 -8.69
C ARG A 211 14.57 -12.73 -9.70
N PHE A 212 13.68 -11.89 -9.17
CA PHE A 212 12.77 -11.08 -9.95
C PHE A 212 13.24 -9.62 -10.01
N ASP A 213 13.01 -8.97 -11.14
CA ASP A 213 13.06 -7.52 -11.25
C ASP A 213 11.85 -6.90 -10.58
N PHE A 214 12.04 -5.76 -9.93
CA PHE A 214 10.95 -5.01 -9.30
C PHE A 214 10.84 -3.62 -9.92
N LEU A 215 9.68 -3.33 -10.50
CA LEU A 215 9.36 -2.06 -11.14
C LEU A 215 8.29 -1.32 -10.35
N PHE A 216 8.52 -0.06 -10.07
CA PHE A 216 7.50 0.85 -9.58
C PHE A 216 6.94 1.66 -10.76
N GLY A 217 5.64 1.51 -11.03
CA GLY A 217 4.92 2.41 -11.92
C GLY A 217 4.38 3.60 -11.12
N ALA A 218 5.12 4.70 -11.13
CA ALA A 218 4.76 5.92 -10.41
C ALA A 218 3.94 6.85 -11.31
N VAL A 219 2.73 7.19 -10.91
CA VAL A 219 1.84 8.06 -11.68
C VAL A 219 1.48 9.29 -10.86
N ARG A 220 1.53 10.47 -11.47
CA ARG A 220 1.09 11.71 -10.85
C ARG A 220 -0.40 11.64 -10.52
N SER A 221 -0.75 11.92 -9.26
CA SER A 221 -2.13 11.84 -8.77
C SER A 221 -3.04 12.97 -9.26
N LYS A 222 -2.49 14.00 -9.89
CA LYS A 222 -3.22 15.16 -10.45
C LYS A 222 -2.75 15.44 -11.89
N PRO A 223 -3.53 16.19 -12.68
CA PRO A 223 -3.08 16.56 -14.02
C PRO A 223 -1.64 17.10 -14.03
N PRO A 224 -0.81 16.71 -15.00
CA PRO A 224 -1.13 16.02 -16.25
C PRO A 224 -1.16 14.48 -16.18
N TYR A 225 -1.10 13.85 -14.98
CA TYR A 225 -1.11 12.40 -14.75
C TYR A 225 0.06 11.66 -15.42
N ASP A 226 1.20 12.30 -15.59
CA ASP A 226 2.39 11.69 -16.17
C ASP A 226 2.85 10.44 -15.38
N SER A 227 3.27 9.40 -16.10
CA SER A 227 3.73 8.15 -15.52
C SER A 227 5.23 7.93 -15.77
N HIS A 228 5.88 7.39 -14.75
CA HIS A 228 7.28 7.02 -14.75
C HIS A 228 7.44 5.59 -14.26
N VAL A 229 8.42 4.86 -14.77
CA VAL A 229 8.75 3.52 -14.27
C VAL A 229 10.15 3.53 -13.69
N TYR A 230 10.28 3.08 -12.46
CA TYR A 230 11.53 3.06 -11.72
C TYR A 230 11.92 1.65 -11.30
N ARG A 231 13.20 1.34 -11.46
CA ARG A 231 13.86 0.17 -10.88
C ARG A 231 14.84 0.65 -9.83
N LEU A 232 14.76 0.08 -8.63
CA LEU A 232 15.71 0.45 -7.58
C LEU A 232 17.06 -0.17 -7.83
N GLY A 233 18.13 0.63 -7.66
CA GLY A 233 19.48 0.13 -7.69
C GLY A 233 19.80 -0.83 -6.55
N GLU A 234 20.79 -1.69 -6.74
CA GLU A 234 21.17 -2.76 -5.81
C GLU A 234 21.43 -2.25 -4.38
N LYS A 235 22.08 -1.08 -4.23
CA LYS A 235 22.29 -0.46 -2.90
C LYS A 235 20.99 -0.18 -2.16
N SER A 236 19.94 0.23 -2.88
CA SER A 236 18.62 0.51 -2.29
C SER A 236 17.92 -0.79 -1.90
N ILE A 237 18.02 -1.83 -2.72
CA ILE A 237 17.47 -3.16 -2.41
C ILE A 237 18.17 -3.76 -1.18
N ASN A 238 19.50 -3.73 -1.12
CA ASN A 238 20.27 -4.24 0.03
C ASN A 238 19.89 -3.50 1.32
N LYS A 239 19.79 -2.16 1.27
CA LYS A 239 19.32 -1.37 2.41
C LYS A 239 17.88 -1.73 2.82
N GLY A 240 17.02 -2.02 1.84
CA GLY A 240 15.66 -2.49 2.10
C GLY A 240 15.64 -3.85 2.80
N GLN A 241 16.52 -4.76 2.37
CA GLN A 241 16.67 -6.09 2.96
C GLN A 241 17.16 -6.00 4.42
N GLU A 242 18.20 -5.24 4.68
CA GLU A 242 18.68 -4.98 6.03
C GLU A 242 17.57 -4.40 6.93
N GLU A 243 16.78 -3.46 6.40
CA GLU A 243 15.72 -2.81 7.15
C GLU A 243 14.58 -3.77 7.48
N TYR A 244 14.09 -4.55 6.52
CA TYR A 244 12.97 -5.45 6.81
C TYR A 244 13.39 -6.60 7.74
N MET A 245 14.60 -7.15 7.59
CA MET A 245 15.11 -8.18 8.47
C MET A 245 15.23 -7.68 9.89
N ARG A 246 15.83 -6.50 10.11
CA ARG A 246 15.92 -5.86 11.43
C ARG A 246 14.53 -5.62 12.06
N LEU A 247 13.54 -5.26 11.28
CA LEU A 247 12.18 -5.06 11.77
C LEU A 247 11.49 -6.39 12.12
N ILE A 248 11.80 -7.47 11.40
CA ILE A 248 11.31 -8.81 11.75
C ILE A 248 11.97 -9.28 13.07
N GLU A 249 13.26 -9.01 13.26
CA GLU A 249 13.94 -9.28 14.53
C GLU A 249 13.28 -8.53 15.69
N GLN A 250 13.05 -7.23 15.53
CA GLN A 250 12.32 -6.43 16.54
C GLN A 250 10.92 -6.96 16.82
N TYR A 251 10.21 -7.43 15.78
CA TYR A 251 8.90 -8.06 15.95
C TYR A 251 9.01 -9.33 16.80
N ALA A 252 9.96 -10.22 16.48
CA ALA A 252 10.16 -11.47 17.19
C ALA A 252 10.51 -11.23 18.68
N GLU A 253 11.44 -10.32 18.97
CA GLU A 253 11.83 -9.94 20.32
C GLU A 253 10.63 -9.38 21.12
N ARG A 254 9.84 -8.50 20.51
CA ARG A 254 8.66 -7.92 21.16
C ARG A 254 7.56 -8.94 21.37
N LYS A 255 7.35 -9.83 20.42
CA LYS A 255 6.38 -10.93 20.55
C LYS A 255 6.76 -11.88 21.68
N GLN A 256 8.05 -12.16 21.84
CA GLN A 256 8.58 -13.02 22.90
C GLN A 256 8.54 -12.35 24.29
N SER A 257 8.95 -11.08 24.38
CA SER A 257 9.01 -10.36 25.65
C SER A 257 7.65 -9.80 26.11
N GLY A 258 6.69 -9.65 25.20
CA GLY A 258 5.44 -8.94 25.45
C GLY A 258 5.61 -7.41 25.59
N ASP A 259 6.81 -6.89 25.36
CA ASP A 259 7.13 -5.47 25.55
C ASP A 259 7.02 -4.68 24.23
N TRP A 260 5.90 -3.98 24.08
CA TRP A 260 5.61 -3.16 22.91
C TRP A 260 5.78 -1.66 23.11
N LYS A 261 6.06 -1.21 24.34
CA LYS A 261 6.28 0.21 24.65
C LYS A 261 7.73 0.63 24.37
N VAL A 262 7.90 1.81 23.78
CA VAL A 262 9.23 2.42 23.63
C VAL A 262 9.59 3.25 24.86
N ARG A 263 10.90 3.57 24.99
CA ARG A 263 11.43 4.28 26.16
C ARG A 263 10.69 5.59 26.44
N SER A 264 10.42 6.39 25.41
CA SER A 264 9.70 7.68 25.55
C SER A 264 8.27 7.56 26.08
N GLN A 265 7.66 6.39 26.02
CA GLN A 265 6.34 6.12 26.62
C GLN A 265 6.42 5.78 28.12
N ARG A 266 7.63 5.66 28.68
CA ARG A 266 7.90 5.32 30.08
C ARG A 266 8.61 6.43 30.81
N MET A 267 9.48 7.18 30.13
CA MET A 267 10.25 8.28 30.69
C MET A 267 10.60 9.29 29.61
N ALA A 268 10.93 10.51 30.04
CA ALA A 268 11.41 11.55 29.13
C ALA A 268 12.63 11.06 28.33
N THR A 269 12.67 11.37 27.07
CA THR A 269 13.78 11.05 26.17
C THR A 269 14.21 12.34 25.49
N GLU A 270 15.50 12.63 25.56
CA GLU A 270 16.10 13.76 24.85
C GLU A 270 16.08 13.50 23.34
N ILE A 271 15.70 14.50 22.56
CA ILE A 271 15.67 14.42 21.10
C ILE A 271 16.34 15.63 20.49
N GLU A 272 16.99 15.44 19.38
CA GLU A 272 17.48 16.48 18.49
C GLU A 272 16.42 16.77 17.43
N VAL A 273 16.04 18.04 17.28
CA VAL A 273 15.07 18.46 16.26
C VAL A 273 15.77 18.55 14.92
N LYS A 274 15.28 17.77 13.93
CA LYS A 274 15.78 17.84 12.56
C LYS A 274 15.09 18.98 11.81
N THR A 275 15.87 19.84 11.18
CA THR A 275 15.38 20.90 10.29
C THR A 275 15.56 20.49 8.82
N ARG A 276 14.75 21.07 7.92
CA ARG A 276 14.92 20.82 6.48
C ARG A 276 16.27 21.41 6.05
N GLY A 277 17.22 20.56 5.70
CA GLY A 277 18.55 20.95 5.22
C GLY A 277 19.72 20.21 5.91
N GLU A 278 19.44 19.34 6.88
CA GLU A 278 20.44 18.43 7.48
C GLU A 278 20.30 17.00 6.96
#